data_29c72abd7306394b304bd7aa1a20fa8f
#
_entry.id   29c72abd7306394b304bd7aa1a20fa8f
#
_cell.length_a   1.000
_cell.length_b   1.000
_cell.length_c   1.000
_cell.angle_alpha   90.00
_cell.angle_beta   90.00
_cell.angle_gamma   90.00
#
_symmetry.space_group_name_H-M   'P 1'
#
loop_
_entity.id
_entity.type
_entity.pdbx_description
1 polymer ?
#
loop_
_entity_poly.entity_id
_entity_poly.type
_entity_poly.pdbx_seq_one_letter_code
_entity_poly.pdbx_strand_id
1 'polypeptide(L)'
;MKINRLFSLELERNSLRPYQIAVEVGTVFILGFIYLMAAIPKIDPGDSDAELFSSYNFVIGLTLVVMMGIFSVISATMSSKFIVDEYRGKKAILLFSYPISRKKIMETKILLVFLFTFGSMLISGAIVLAVFMITESLVPIGNDIASLGLMLTSIIYLVCYALIAAFCGIASSWIGFRKQSVIATIVASCIIMVTMLSLIHIS
;
A
#
# COMPACT_ATOMS: atom_id res chain seq x y z
N MET A 1 27.95 -7.03 13.02
CA MET A 1 27.60 -7.10 11.59
C MET A 1 26.87 -5.81 11.22
N LYS A 2 27.18 -5.17 10.08
CA LYS A 2 26.53 -3.92 9.63
C LYS A 2 25.11 -4.23 9.14
N ILE A 3 24.15 -3.35 9.40
CA ILE A 3 22.71 -3.49 9.01
C ILE A 3 22.56 -3.78 7.51
N ASN A 4 23.36 -3.13 6.66
CA ASN A 4 23.32 -3.33 5.21
C ASN A 4 23.59 -4.79 4.77
N ARG A 5 24.48 -5.51 5.48
CA ARG A 5 24.77 -6.91 5.18
C ARG A 5 23.63 -7.84 5.65
N LEU A 6 22.97 -7.50 6.75
CA LEU A 6 21.77 -8.23 7.21
C LEU A 6 20.62 -8.04 6.24
N PHE A 7 20.43 -6.83 5.73
CA PHE A 7 19.40 -6.50 4.76
C PHE A 7 19.57 -7.29 3.45
N SER A 8 20.78 -7.36 2.92
CA SER A 8 21.10 -8.17 1.72
C SER A 8 20.83 -9.65 1.94
N LEU A 9 21.22 -10.20 3.08
CA LEU A 9 20.97 -11.61 3.44
C LEU A 9 19.48 -11.92 3.60
N GLU A 10 18.70 -11.00 4.17
CA GLU A 10 17.23 -11.17 4.28
C GLU A 10 16.55 -11.13 2.91
N LEU A 11 17.03 -10.30 1.98
CA LEU A 11 16.54 -10.27 0.60
C LEU A 11 16.84 -11.57 -0.16
N GLU A 12 18.03 -12.15 0.03
CA GLU A 12 18.40 -13.42 -0.59
C GLU A 12 17.63 -14.61 0.00
N ARG A 13 17.37 -14.57 1.31
CA ARG A 13 16.67 -15.64 2.01
C ARG A 13 15.16 -15.68 1.72
N ASN A 14 14.56 -14.54 1.55
CA ASN A 14 13.11 -14.39 1.36
C ASN A 14 12.78 -13.99 -0.07
N SER A 15 11.98 -14.80 -0.76
CA SER A 15 11.51 -14.45 -2.10
C SER A 15 10.51 -13.29 -2.03
N LEU A 16 10.87 -12.16 -2.65
CA LEU A 16 9.97 -11.01 -2.82
C LEU A 16 9.02 -11.15 -4.01
N ARG A 17 9.27 -12.13 -4.91
CA ARG A 17 8.48 -12.34 -6.14
C ARG A 17 6.97 -12.36 -5.94
N PRO A 18 6.40 -13.10 -4.96
CA PRO A 18 4.94 -13.13 -4.79
C PRO A 18 4.36 -11.77 -4.42
N TYR A 19 5.11 -10.94 -3.68
CA TYR A 19 4.68 -9.59 -3.32
C TYR A 19 4.81 -8.62 -4.48
N GLN A 20 5.84 -8.77 -5.32
CA GLN A 20 5.98 -8.00 -6.55
C GLN A 20 4.83 -8.28 -7.51
N ILE A 21 4.47 -9.56 -7.73
CA ILE A 21 3.31 -9.93 -8.53
C ILE A 21 2.02 -9.34 -7.96
N ALA A 22 1.85 -9.37 -6.63
CA ALA A 22 0.68 -8.77 -5.98
C ALA A 22 0.61 -7.24 -6.19
N VAL A 23 1.76 -6.56 -6.16
CA VAL A 23 1.87 -5.12 -6.47
C VAL A 23 1.51 -4.84 -7.93
N GLU A 24 2.03 -5.62 -8.87
CA GLU A 24 1.73 -5.47 -10.30
C GLU A 24 0.25 -5.67 -10.60
N VAL A 25 -0.34 -6.76 -10.10
CA VAL A 25 -1.77 -7.05 -10.24
C VAL A 25 -2.62 -5.94 -9.58
N GLY A 26 -2.24 -5.50 -8.38
CA GLY A 26 -2.89 -4.39 -7.69
C GLY A 26 -2.81 -3.09 -8.50
N THR A 27 -1.68 -2.79 -9.12
CA THR A 27 -1.48 -1.59 -9.96
C THR A 27 -2.38 -1.62 -11.19
N VAL A 28 -2.48 -2.77 -11.88
CA VAL A 28 -3.39 -2.94 -13.03
C VAL A 28 -4.84 -2.78 -12.60
N PHE A 29 -5.23 -3.35 -11.46
CA PHE A 29 -6.58 -3.18 -10.91
C PHE A 29 -6.90 -1.72 -10.63
N ILE A 30 -5.96 -0.97 -10.01
CA ILE A 30 -6.12 0.45 -9.68
C ILE A 30 -6.20 1.30 -10.95
N LEU A 31 -5.43 0.95 -12.00
CA LEU A 31 -5.56 1.60 -13.31
C LEU A 31 -6.96 1.42 -13.89
N GLY A 32 -7.51 0.21 -13.87
CA GLY A 32 -8.90 -0.03 -14.28
C GLY A 32 -9.90 0.74 -13.44
N PHE A 33 -9.68 0.80 -12.13
CA PHE A 33 -10.57 1.48 -11.18
C PHE A 33 -10.63 3.00 -11.44
N ILE A 34 -9.49 3.69 -11.66
CA ILE A 34 -9.49 5.15 -11.89
C ILE A 34 -10.26 5.50 -13.18
N TYR A 35 -10.09 4.72 -14.25
CA TYR A 35 -10.83 4.94 -15.50
C TYR A 35 -12.32 4.63 -15.36
N LEU A 36 -12.68 3.61 -14.59
CA LEU A 36 -14.07 3.29 -14.32
C LEU A 36 -14.75 4.43 -13.57
N MET A 37 -14.10 4.97 -12.53
CA MET A 37 -14.62 6.11 -11.76
C MET A 37 -14.72 7.39 -12.62
N ALA A 38 -13.72 7.68 -13.44
CA ALA A 38 -13.73 8.84 -14.34
C ALA A 38 -14.78 8.74 -15.46
N ALA A 39 -15.24 7.54 -15.79
CA ALA A 39 -16.28 7.31 -16.81
C ALA A 39 -17.72 7.44 -16.29
N ILE A 40 -17.95 7.39 -14.97
CA ILE A 40 -19.29 7.43 -14.33
C ILE A 40 -20.12 8.61 -14.83
N PRO A 41 -19.62 9.87 -14.85
CA PRO A 41 -20.42 11.02 -15.27
C PRO A 41 -20.92 10.94 -16.73
N LYS A 42 -20.22 10.17 -17.57
CA LYS A 42 -20.66 9.95 -18.98
C LYS A 42 -21.68 8.84 -19.13
N ILE A 43 -21.69 7.88 -18.21
CA ILE A 43 -22.60 6.73 -18.22
C ILE A 43 -23.96 7.13 -17.69
N ASP A 44 -24.02 7.96 -16.65
CA ASP A 44 -25.25 8.44 -16.04
C ASP A 44 -25.23 9.96 -15.79
N PRO A 45 -25.45 10.76 -16.84
CA PRO A 45 -25.33 12.23 -16.76
C PRO A 45 -26.47 12.93 -16.00
N GLY A 46 -27.41 12.20 -15.41
CA GLY A 46 -28.59 12.76 -14.71
C GLY A 46 -28.59 12.54 -13.20
N ASP A 47 -27.62 11.82 -12.67
CA ASP A 47 -27.52 11.52 -11.24
C ASP A 47 -26.67 12.58 -10.52
N SER A 48 -27.23 13.17 -9.44
CA SER A 48 -26.53 14.15 -8.59
C SER A 48 -25.25 13.57 -7.97
N ASP A 49 -25.21 12.26 -7.70
CA ASP A 49 -24.04 11.61 -7.15
C ASP A 49 -22.93 11.43 -8.20
N ALA A 50 -23.30 11.32 -9.49
CA ALA A 50 -22.34 11.26 -10.60
C ALA A 50 -21.58 12.58 -10.79
N GLU A 51 -22.13 13.72 -10.37
CA GLU A 51 -21.44 15.02 -10.41
C GLU A 51 -20.17 15.05 -9.56
N LEU A 52 -20.12 14.32 -8.44
CA LEU A 52 -18.92 14.21 -7.60
C LEU A 52 -17.74 13.59 -8.36
N PHE A 53 -18.01 12.64 -9.24
CA PHE A 53 -17.00 11.99 -10.08
C PHE A 53 -16.55 12.83 -11.28
N SER A 54 -17.19 13.99 -11.52
CA SER A 54 -16.73 14.96 -12.52
C SER A 54 -15.46 15.68 -12.07
N SER A 55 -15.18 15.73 -10.76
CA SER A 55 -13.98 16.34 -10.22
C SER A 55 -12.82 15.34 -10.17
N TYR A 56 -11.72 15.65 -10.85
CA TYR A 56 -10.51 14.82 -10.81
C TYR A 56 -9.88 14.74 -9.42
N ASN A 57 -10.01 15.79 -8.60
CA ASN A 57 -9.56 15.73 -7.21
C ASN A 57 -10.25 14.60 -6.44
N PHE A 58 -11.56 14.44 -6.62
CA PHE A 58 -12.34 13.40 -5.96
C PHE A 58 -11.96 12.00 -6.48
N VAL A 59 -11.90 11.83 -7.81
CA VAL A 59 -11.56 10.55 -8.46
C VAL A 59 -10.16 10.08 -8.06
N ILE A 60 -9.17 10.97 -8.11
CA ILE A 60 -7.80 10.67 -7.71
C ILE A 60 -7.72 10.38 -6.21
N GLY A 61 -8.37 11.20 -5.37
CA GLY A 61 -8.42 10.99 -3.93
C GLY A 61 -8.98 9.62 -3.56
N LEU A 62 -10.14 9.26 -4.14
CA LEU A 62 -10.77 7.94 -3.93
C LEU A 62 -9.85 6.80 -4.41
N THR A 63 -9.22 6.96 -5.56
CA THR A 63 -8.29 5.97 -6.10
C THR A 63 -7.09 5.74 -5.18
N LEU A 64 -6.52 6.81 -4.63
CA LEU A 64 -5.39 6.72 -3.69
C LEU A 64 -5.79 6.06 -2.36
N VAL A 65 -7.03 6.27 -1.90
CA VAL A 65 -7.59 5.60 -0.72
C VAL A 65 -7.73 4.09 -0.96
N VAL A 66 -8.28 3.68 -2.10
CA VAL A 66 -8.37 2.25 -2.48
C VAL A 66 -6.99 1.64 -2.59
N MET A 67 -6.05 2.37 -3.20
CA MET A 67 -4.66 1.97 -3.31
C MET A 67 -4.01 1.76 -1.95
N MET A 68 -4.21 2.69 -1.01
CA MET A 68 -3.73 2.56 0.37
C MET A 68 -4.25 1.27 1.02
N GLY A 69 -5.52 0.91 0.78
CA GLY A 69 -6.11 -0.33 1.27
C GLY A 69 -5.41 -1.57 0.75
N ILE A 70 -5.23 -1.68 -0.55
CA ILE A 70 -4.57 -2.82 -1.19
C ILE A 70 -3.13 -2.96 -0.69
N PHE A 71 -2.37 -1.85 -0.66
CA PHE A 71 -0.97 -1.86 -0.22
C PHE A 71 -0.81 -2.12 1.28
N SER A 72 -1.78 -1.72 2.13
CA SER A 72 -1.75 -2.06 3.55
C SER A 72 -1.95 -3.57 3.79
N VAL A 73 -2.79 -4.23 2.98
CA VAL A 73 -2.97 -5.69 3.01
C VAL A 73 -1.71 -6.42 2.51
N ILE A 74 -1.08 -5.93 1.43
CA ILE A 74 0.21 -6.48 0.95
C ILE A 74 1.28 -6.33 2.02
N SER A 75 1.38 -5.18 2.68
CA SER A 75 2.30 -4.93 3.80
C SER A 75 2.05 -5.88 4.97
N ALA A 76 0.78 -6.09 5.34
CA ALA A 76 0.40 -7.00 6.41
C ALA A 76 0.73 -8.46 6.09
N THR A 77 0.49 -8.90 4.86
CA THR A 77 0.84 -10.26 4.42
C THR A 77 2.35 -10.49 4.41
N MET A 78 3.12 -9.51 3.94
CA MET A 78 4.57 -9.55 3.95
C MET A 78 5.12 -9.57 5.38
N SER A 79 4.64 -8.67 6.24
CA SER A 79 5.07 -8.59 7.65
C SER A 79 4.69 -9.84 8.43
N SER A 80 3.51 -10.42 8.16
CA SER A 80 3.08 -11.66 8.81
C SER A 80 4.00 -12.83 8.50
N LYS A 81 4.48 -12.92 7.28
CA LYS A 81 5.37 -14.00 6.84
C LYS A 81 6.81 -13.78 7.29
N PHE A 82 7.32 -12.56 7.21
CA PHE A 82 8.72 -12.24 7.52
C PHE A 82 8.96 -12.04 9.01
N ILE A 83 7.94 -11.60 9.76
CA ILE A 83 8.06 -11.33 11.19
C ILE A 83 7.35 -12.42 11.99
N VAL A 84 6.02 -12.59 11.81
CA VAL A 84 5.22 -13.46 12.70
C VAL A 84 5.57 -14.95 12.49
N ASP A 85 5.64 -15.42 11.24
CA ASP A 85 5.86 -16.84 10.94
C ASP A 85 7.29 -17.30 11.32
N GLU A 86 8.29 -16.43 11.26
CA GLU A 86 9.65 -16.79 11.63
C GLU A 86 9.91 -16.86 13.14
N TYR A 87 9.14 -16.12 13.93
CA TYR A 87 9.21 -16.20 15.39
C TYR A 87 8.26 -17.27 15.96
N ARG A 88 7.71 -18.14 15.10
CA ARG A 88 6.79 -19.20 15.49
C ARG A 88 7.45 -20.59 15.45
N GLY A 89 7.24 -21.38 16.50
CA GLY A 89 7.60 -22.79 16.55
C GLY A 89 9.10 -23.09 16.34
N LYS A 90 9.40 -24.14 15.57
CA LYS A 90 10.79 -24.62 15.33
C LYS A 90 11.69 -23.59 14.64
N LYS A 91 11.13 -22.67 13.82
CA LYS A 91 11.89 -21.62 13.16
C LYS A 91 12.51 -20.63 14.15
N ALA A 92 11.81 -20.34 15.24
CA ALA A 92 12.31 -19.48 16.31
C ALA A 92 13.59 -20.05 16.96
N ILE A 93 13.66 -21.39 17.16
CA ILE A 93 14.81 -22.05 17.75
C ILE A 93 16.05 -21.86 16.86
N LEU A 94 15.91 -22.03 15.55
CA LEU A 94 16.97 -21.80 14.57
C LEU A 94 17.42 -20.34 14.56
N LEU A 95 16.49 -19.39 14.64
CA LEU A 95 16.79 -17.96 14.67
C LEU A 95 17.60 -17.59 15.94
N PHE A 96 17.36 -18.28 17.06
CA PHE A 96 18.05 -18.04 18.33
C PHE A 96 19.43 -18.67 18.42
N SER A 97 19.79 -19.57 17.50
CA SER A 97 21.11 -20.17 17.42
C SER A 97 22.15 -19.26 16.76
N TYR A 98 21.72 -18.18 16.10
CA TYR A 98 22.64 -17.24 15.46
C TYR A 98 23.25 -16.24 16.48
N PRO A 99 24.56 -15.93 16.40
CA PRO A 99 25.25 -15.00 17.30
C PRO A 99 24.99 -13.53 16.92
N ILE A 100 23.73 -13.19 16.62
CA ILE A 100 23.30 -11.84 16.24
C ILE A 100 22.20 -11.37 17.19
N SER A 101 22.22 -10.09 17.57
CA SER A 101 21.20 -9.54 18.47
C SER A 101 19.81 -9.59 17.81
N ARG A 102 18.85 -10.17 18.53
CA ARG A 102 17.44 -10.33 18.10
C ARG A 102 16.83 -8.99 17.67
N LYS A 103 17.18 -7.91 18.38
CA LYS A 103 16.72 -6.54 18.10
C LYS A 103 17.12 -6.12 16.67
N LYS A 104 18.38 -6.33 16.27
CA LYS A 104 18.86 -5.97 14.93
C LYS A 104 18.17 -6.75 13.82
N ILE A 105 17.87 -8.05 14.04
CA ILE A 105 17.15 -8.88 13.07
C ILE A 105 15.73 -8.33 12.89
N MET A 106 15.03 -8.04 13.99
CA MET A 106 13.67 -7.51 13.96
C MET A 106 13.60 -6.14 13.27
N GLU A 107 14.51 -5.23 13.64
CA GLU A 107 14.61 -3.90 13.01
C GLU A 107 14.85 -3.99 11.50
N THR A 108 15.73 -4.90 11.06
CA THR A 108 16.00 -5.11 9.63
C THR A 108 14.76 -5.59 8.87
N LYS A 109 13.98 -6.50 9.47
CA LYS A 109 12.75 -7.00 8.86
C LYS A 109 11.65 -5.95 8.77
N ILE A 110 11.46 -5.19 9.84
CA ILE A 110 10.51 -4.06 9.86
C ILE A 110 10.90 -3.03 8.79
N LEU A 111 12.18 -2.68 8.71
CA LEU A 111 12.69 -1.74 7.72
C LEU A 111 12.51 -2.27 6.29
N LEU A 112 12.72 -3.56 6.06
CA LEU A 112 12.52 -4.19 4.74
C LEU A 112 11.05 -4.11 4.30
N VAL A 113 10.11 -4.47 5.17
CA VAL A 113 8.67 -4.39 4.88
C VAL A 113 8.27 -2.94 4.62
N PHE A 114 8.74 -1.99 5.45
CA PHE A 114 8.46 -0.57 5.30
C PHE A 114 8.93 -0.05 3.94
N LEU A 115 10.22 -0.25 3.62
CA LEU A 115 10.82 0.26 2.38
C LEU A 115 10.18 -0.39 1.14
N PHE A 116 9.88 -1.68 1.20
CA PHE A 116 9.20 -2.36 0.10
C PHE A 116 7.81 -1.79 -0.14
N THR A 117 6.99 -1.68 0.91
CA THR A 117 5.61 -1.18 0.77
C THR A 117 5.58 0.28 0.35
N PHE A 118 6.35 1.12 1.03
CA PHE A 118 6.43 2.54 0.73
C PHE A 118 6.93 2.79 -0.70
N GLY A 119 8.05 2.15 -1.08
CA GLY A 119 8.63 2.31 -2.41
C GLY A 119 7.74 1.76 -3.54
N SER A 120 7.16 0.57 -3.35
CA SER A 120 6.27 -0.02 -4.34
C SER A 120 4.99 0.80 -4.52
N MET A 121 4.40 1.34 -3.44
CA MET A 121 3.22 2.20 -3.54
C MET A 121 3.54 3.54 -4.23
N LEU A 122 4.70 4.14 -3.97
CA LEU A 122 5.11 5.36 -4.67
C LEU A 122 5.29 5.11 -6.17
N ILE A 123 5.98 4.04 -6.55
CA ILE A 123 6.21 3.69 -7.96
C ILE A 123 4.88 3.39 -8.66
N SER A 124 4.05 2.53 -8.08
CA SER A 124 2.74 2.18 -8.65
C SER A 124 1.83 3.40 -8.76
N GLY A 125 1.77 4.24 -7.73
CA GLY A 125 0.96 5.46 -7.74
C GLY A 125 1.45 6.48 -8.76
N ALA A 126 2.76 6.65 -8.89
CA ALA A 126 3.33 7.51 -9.93
C ALA A 126 2.99 7.01 -11.34
N ILE A 127 3.01 5.69 -11.57
CA ILE A 127 2.61 5.09 -12.86
C ILE A 127 1.11 5.35 -13.11
N VAL A 128 0.25 5.08 -12.14
CA VAL A 128 -1.21 5.28 -12.25
C VAL A 128 -1.53 6.74 -12.56
N LEU A 129 -0.97 7.68 -11.80
CA LEU A 129 -1.18 9.11 -12.01
C LEU A 129 -0.62 9.59 -13.35
N ALA A 130 0.58 9.15 -13.74
CA ALA A 130 1.19 9.53 -15.01
C ALA A 130 0.36 9.02 -16.20
N VAL A 131 -0.04 7.76 -16.18
CA VAL A 131 -0.87 7.16 -17.24
C VAL A 131 -2.22 7.88 -17.33
N PHE A 132 -2.88 8.14 -16.19
CA PHE A 132 -4.15 8.86 -16.16
C PHE A 132 -4.02 10.27 -16.72
N MET A 133 -3.02 11.05 -16.29
CA MET A 133 -2.80 12.42 -16.77
C MET A 133 -2.45 12.49 -18.25
N ILE A 134 -1.63 11.54 -18.75
CA ILE A 134 -1.27 11.48 -20.17
C ILE A 134 -2.50 11.15 -21.02
N THR A 135 -3.28 10.15 -20.63
CA THR A 135 -4.48 9.77 -21.38
C THR A 135 -5.53 10.88 -21.38
N GLU A 136 -5.70 11.57 -20.26
CA GLU A 136 -6.64 12.66 -20.13
C GLU A 136 -6.24 13.89 -20.98
N SER A 137 -4.93 14.12 -21.14
CA SER A 137 -4.43 15.18 -22.03
C SER A 137 -4.62 14.87 -23.51
N LEU A 138 -4.70 13.59 -23.91
CA LEU A 138 -4.88 13.12 -25.29
C LEU A 138 -6.36 12.95 -25.65
N VAL A 139 -7.12 12.37 -24.73
CA VAL A 139 -8.55 12.06 -24.91
C VAL A 139 -9.27 12.40 -23.60
N PRO A 140 -9.80 13.64 -23.47
CA PRO A 140 -10.47 14.06 -22.25
C PRO A 140 -11.71 13.18 -21.97
N ILE A 141 -11.63 12.42 -20.89
CA ILE A 141 -12.70 11.54 -20.42
C ILE A 141 -13.63 12.31 -19.49
N GLY A 142 -13.09 13.18 -18.65
CA GLY A 142 -13.86 14.01 -17.72
C GLY A 142 -14.13 15.44 -18.24
N ASN A 143 -14.79 16.22 -17.40
CA ASN A 143 -15.12 17.63 -17.68
C ASN A 143 -14.15 18.61 -17.00
N ASP A 144 -13.22 18.11 -16.20
CA ASP A 144 -12.24 18.91 -15.45
C ASP A 144 -10.93 19.06 -16.24
N ILE A 145 -10.10 20.02 -15.85
CA ILE A 145 -8.82 20.28 -16.53
C ILE A 145 -7.68 19.72 -15.68
N ALA A 146 -6.84 18.89 -16.29
CA ALA A 146 -5.62 18.39 -15.69
C ALA A 146 -4.63 19.54 -15.46
N SER A 147 -4.68 20.16 -14.28
CA SER A 147 -3.82 21.28 -13.92
C SER A 147 -2.55 20.82 -13.20
N LEU A 148 -1.49 21.63 -13.30
CA LEU A 148 -0.22 21.37 -12.61
C LEU A 148 -0.42 21.37 -11.06
N GLY A 149 -1.36 22.17 -10.55
CA GLY A 149 -1.74 22.19 -9.16
C GLY A 149 -2.35 20.87 -8.69
N LEU A 150 -3.25 20.29 -9.50
CA LEU A 150 -3.83 18.97 -9.26
C LEU A 150 -2.75 17.89 -9.16
N MET A 151 -1.76 17.91 -10.05
CA MET A 151 -0.65 16.95 -10.06
C MET A 151 0.19 17.05 -8.78
N LEU A 152 0.55 18.25 -8.35
CA LEU A 152 1.34 18.46 -7.13
C LEU A 152 0.58 18.00 -5.89
N THR A 153 -0.70 18.32 -5.79
CA THR A 153 -1.57 17.89 -4.68
C THR A 153 -1.68 16.38 -4.63
N SER A 154 -1.86 15.74 -5.79
CA SER A 154 -1.96 14.27 -5.91
C SER A 154 -0.67 13.56 -5.47
N ILE A 155 0.51 14.13 -5.78
CA ILE A 155 1.80 13.58 -5.33
C ILE A 155 1.93 13.68 -3.81
N ILE A 156 1.52 14.80 -3.20
CA ILE A 156 1.56 14.97 -1.74
C ILE A 156 0.65 13.92 -1.08
N TYR A 157 -0.58 13.76 -1.56
CA TYR A 157 -1.48 12.74 -1.05
C TYR A 157 -0.94 11.32 -1.24
N LEU A 158 -0.32 11.02 -2.39
CA LEU A 158 0.30 9.72 -2.63
C LEU A 158 1.39 9.41 -1.59
N VAL A 159 2.25 10.37 -1.26
CA VAL A 159 3.29 10.20 -0.24
C VAL A 159 2.68 9.96 1.14
N CYS A 160 1.67 10.74 1.52
CA CYS A 160 0.98 10.59 2.80
C CYS A 160 0.31 9.21 2.92
N TYR A 161 -0.45 8.79 1.91
CA TYR A 161 -1.12 7.49 1.91
C TYR A 161 -0.12 6.32 1.85
N ALA A 162 1.01 6.47 1.16
CA ALA A 162 2.06 5.45 1.15
C ALA A 162 2.69 5.25 2.53
N LEU A 163 2.90 6.33 3.28
CA LEU A 163 3.35 6.25 4.68
C LEU A 163 2.32 5.54 5.55
N ILE A 164 1.04 5.92 5.44
CA ILE A 164 -0.05 5.30 6.21
C ILE A 164 -0.13 3.80 5.91
N ALA A 165 -0.10 3.38 4.63
CA ALA A 165 -0.15 1.98 4.23
C ALA A 165 1.00 1.16 4.82
N ALA A 166 2.23 1.69 4.78
CA ALA A 166 3.40 1.04 5.36
C ALA A 166 3.30 0.91 6.88
N PHE A 167 2.85 1.96 7.58
CA PHE A 167 2.65 1.91 9.03
C PHE A 167 1.50 0.99 9.45
N CYS A 168 0.39 0.96 8.73
CA CYS A 168 -0.73 0.05 8.99
C CYS A 168 -0.29 -1.42 8.93
N GLY A 169 0.52 -1.79 7.92
CA GLY A 169 1.07 -3.14 7.81
C GLY A 169 1.99 -3.52 8.96
N ILE A 170 2.83 -2.60 9.43
CA ILE A 170 3.72 -2.82 10.58
C ILE A 170 2.91 -2.89 11.88
N ALA A 171 1.97 -1.97 12.09
CA ALA A 171 1.14 -1.95 13.29
C ALA A 171 0.30 -3.23 13.42
N SER A 172 -0.25 -3.74 12.30
CA SER A 172 -0.99 -4.99 12.27
C SER A 172 -0.12 -6.20 12.64
N SER A 173 1.19 -6.16 12.32
CA SER A 173 2.11 -7.24 12.67
C SER A 173 2.30 -7.40 14.19
N TRP A 174 2.14 -6.32 14.96
CA TRP A 174 2.16 -6.38 16.43
C TRP A 174 1.02 -7.25 16.99
N ILE A 175 -0.18 -7.10 16.42
CA ILE A 175 -1.35 -7.91 16.82
C ILE A 175 -1.14 -9.37 16.41
N GLY A 176 -0.64 -9.58 15.18
CA GLY A 176 -0.30 -10.91 14.66
C GLY A 176 0.77 -11.61 15.49
N PHE A 177 1.77 -10.88 15.94
CA PHE A 177 2.84 -11.39 16.80
C PHE A 177 2.31 -11.84 18.16
N ARG A 178 1.41 -11.05 18.80
CA ARG A 178 0.75 -11.44 20.06
C ARG A 178 -0.14 -12.67 19.90
N LYS A 179 -0.84 -12.78 18.78
CA LYS A 179 -1.75 -13.91 18.48
C LYS A 179 -1.02 -15.10 17.83
N GLN A 180 0.25 -14.96 17.50
CA GLN A 180 1.04 -15.94 16.73
C GLN A 180 0.31 -16.47 15.49
N SER A 181 -0.42 -15.60 14.80
CA SER A 181 -1.28 -15.95 13.67
C SER A 181 -1.12 -14.99 12.50
N VAL A 182 -0.82 -15.55 11.32
CA VAL A 182 -0.74 -14.82 10.06
C VAL A 182 -2.09 -14.18 9.69
N ILE A 183 -3.18 -14.92 9.89
CA ILE A 183 -4.54 -14.45 9.60
C ILE A 183 -4.90 -13.25 10.48
N ALA A 184 -4.54 -13.30 11.77
CA ALA A 184 -4.79 -12.18 12.68
C ALA A 184 -4.09 -10.89 12.25
N THR A 185 -2.92 -10.98 11.61
CA THR A 185 -2.21 -9.81 11.07
C THR A 185 -2.99 -9.16 9.93
N ILE A 186 -3.50 -9.96 8.99
CA ILE A 186 -4.24 -9.48 7.83
C ILE A 186 -5.58 -8.84 8.27
N VAL A 187 -6.32 -9.52 9.14
CA VAL A 187 -7.58 -9.00 9.69
C VAL A 187 -7.35 -7.70 10.46
N ALA A 188 -6.29 -7.63 11.27
CA ALA A 188 -5.93 -6.42 12.00
C ALA A 188 -5.60 -5.26 11.05
N SER A 189 -4.92 -5.51 9.94
CA SER A 189 -4.64 -4.48 8.94
C SER A 189 -5.92 -3.91 8.33
N CYS A 190 -6.88 -4.76 7.98
CA CYS A 190 -8.17 -4.32 7.47
C CYS A 190 -8.94 -3.46 8.50
N ILE A 191 -8.94 -3.87 9.78
CA ILE A 191 -9.60 -3.12 10.85
C ILE A 191 -8.92 -1.75 11.05
N ILE A 192 -7.60 -1.71 11.14
CA ILE A 192 -6.84 -0.46 11.29
C ILE A 192 -7.10 0.47 10.11
N MET A 193 -7.11 -0.06 8.89
CA MET A 193 -7.40 0.71 7.68
C MET A 193 -8.82 1.33 7.73
N VAL A 194 -9.84 0.53 8.05
CA VAL A 194 -11.24 1.03 8.14
C VAL A 194 -11.38 2.10 9.22
N THR A 195 -10.72 1.91 10.38
CA THR A 195 -10.73 2.93 11.44
C THR A 195 -10.03 4.23 11.03
N MET A 196 -8.91 4.15 10.29
CA MET A 196 -8.24 5.33 9.76
C MET A 196 -9.09 6.07 8.73
N LEU A 197 -9.76 5.34 7.83
CA LEU A 197 -10.70 5.94 6.86
C LEU A 197 -11.87 6.64 7.55
N SER A 198 -12.44 6.02 8.57
CA SER A 198 -13.52 6.61 9.37
C SER A 198 -13.09 7.92 10.05
N LEU A 199 -11.87 7.98 10.59
CA LEU A 199 -11.32 9.20 11.20
C LEU A 199 -11.11 10.32 10.19
N ILE A 200 -10.62 10.00 8.98
CA ILE A 200 -10.43 10.98 7.90
C ILE A 200 -11.78 11.55 7.44
N HIS A 201 -12.84 10.76 7.47
CA HIS A 201 -14.18 11.19 7.01
C HIS A 201 -14.94 12.03 8.04
N ILE A 202 -14.55 11.97 9.32
CA ILE A 202 -15.18 12.71 10.43
C ILE A 202 -14.52 14.09 10.64
N SER A 203 -13.30 14.29 10.19
CA SER A 203 -12.57 15.56 10.33
C SER A 203 -12.76 16.46 9.12
#